data_a373aeb79b6433b28dfaab0c75de87d3
#
_entry.id   a373aeb79b6433b28dfaab0c75de87d3
#
_cell.length_a   1.000
_cell.length_b   1.000
_cell.length_c   1.000
_cell.angle_alpha   90.00
_cell.angle_beta   90.00
_cell.angle_gamma   90.00
#
_symmetry.space_group_name_H-M   'P 1'
#
loop_
_entity.id
_entity.type
_entity.pdbx_description
1 polymer ?
#
loop_
_entity_poly.entity_id
_entity_poly.type
_entity_poly.pdbx_seq_one_letter_code
_entity_poly.pdbx_strand_id
1 'polypeptide(L)'
;TAVGTGLNTKKNFDKKIVKEIKKITKLPFKPAKNKFAALAAHDAIVNFSGTMNTTAVCLMKIANDIRFLGSGPRAGYGELILPSNEPGSSIMPGKVNPTQSEAVTMVCVKVIGNHNGITMAGSHGHFELNVFKPLIIHNILQSIEIMADSSKTFALYCVKGIKADKKRIKSLLENSLMIVTALAPKIGYDNAANIAKSAHKNGTTLK
;
A
#
# COMPACT_ATOMS: atom_id res chain seq x y z
N THR A 1 11.06 19.46 28.38
CA THR A 1 11.07 19.54 29.84
C THR A 1 10.19 20.68 30.35
N ALA A 2 9.53 20.47 31.48
CA ALA A 2 8.62 21.45 32.07
C ALA A 2 7.63 22.04 31.02
N VAL A 3 6.93 21.14 30.32
CA VAL A 3 5.93 21.43 29.26
C VAL A 3 6.40 22.43 28.18
N GLY A 4 7.69 22.43 27.91
CA GLY A 4 8.29 23.32 26.91
C GLY A 4 8.88 24.63 27.43
N THR A 5 8.67 24.97 28.70
CA THR A 5 9.19 26.20 29.30
C THR A 5 10.70 26.22 29.52
N GLY A 6 11.29 25.03 29.74
CA GLY A 6 12.69 24.91 30.15
C GLY A 6 12.98 25.41 31.58
N LEU A 7 11.94 25.56 32.40
CA LEU A 7 12.07 26.01 33.79
C LEU A 7 13.10 25.16 34.55
N ASN A 8 13.98 25.78 35.32
CA ASN A 8 15.07 25.18 36.07
C ASN A 8 16.15 24.46 35.24
N THR A 9 16.18 24.65 33.92
CA THR A 9 17.25 24.11 33.05
C THR A 9 18.40 25.14 32.91
N LYS A 10 19.61 24.65 32.69
CA LYS A 10 20.78 25.50 32.37
C LYS A 10 20.61 26.14 30.98
N LYS A 11 21.17 27.34 30.79
CA LYS A 11 21.16 28.03 29.47
C LYS A 11 21.69 27.11 28.37
N ASN A 12 20.98 27.05 27.25
CA ASN A 12 21.30 26.22 26.07
C ASN A 12 21.29 24.69 26.35
N PHE A 13 20.56 24.23 27.35
CA PHE A 13 20.44 22.79 27.66
C PHE A 13 19.94 22.02 26.44
N ASP A 14 18.91 22.51 25.77
CA ASP A 14 18.31 21.93 24.57
C ASP A 14 19.34 21.71 23.44
N LYS A 15 20.17 22.71 23.15
CA LYS A 15 21.22 22.62 22.12
C LYS A 15 22.30 21.61 22.51
N LYS A 16 22.71 21.60 23.78
CA LYS A 16 23.73 20.68 24.28
C LYS A 16 23.28 19.23 24.24
N ILE A 17 22.08 18.94 24.75
CA ILE A 17 21.55 17.57 24.77
C ILE A 17 21.34 17.03 23.35
N VAL A 18 20.80 17.85 22.44
CA VAL A 18 20.60 17.43 21.04
C VAL A 18 21.95 17.19 20.35
N LYS A 19 23.00 17.96 20.67
CA LYS A 19 24.36 17.72 20.15
C LYS A 19 24.88 16.34 20.58
N GLU A 20 24.67 15.96 21.85
CA GLU A 20 25.11 14.63 22.33
C GLU A 20 24.26 13.49 21.71
N ILE A 21 22.94 13.64 21.66
CA ILE A 21 22.06 12.68 20.96
C ILE A 21 22.51 12.49 19.50
N LYS A 22 22.83 13.57 18.80
CA LYS A 22 23.33 13.52 17.42
C LYS A 22 24.65 12.76 17.30
N LYS A 23 25.57 12.90 18.25
CA LYS A 23 26.83 12.15 18.28
C LYS A 23 26.59 10.64 18.46
N ILE A 24 25.69 10.27 19.39
CA ILE A 24 25.38 8.87 19.71
C ILE A 24 24.66 8.19 18.54
N THR A 25 23.62 8.84 18.03
CA THR A 25 22.69 8.22 17.03
C THR A 25 23.17 8.36 15.59
N LYS A 26 24.09 9.31 15.32
CA LYS A 26 24.48 9.74 13.97
C LYS A 26 23.32 10.30 13.12
N LEU A 27 22.18 10.59 13.73
CA LEU A 27 20.99 11.14 13.07
C LEU A 27 20.93 12.66 13.14
N PRO A 28 20.30 13.36 12.18
CA PRO A 28 20.31 14.81 12.04
C PRO A 28 19.33 15.53 12.99
N PHE A 29 19.32 15.16 14.26
CA PHE A 29 18.47 15.79 15.27
C PHE A 29 18.74 17.30 15.39
N LYS A 30 17.67 18.07 15.61
CA LYS A 30 17.70 19.52 15.85
C LYS A 30 16.75 19.87 17.00
N PRO A 31 17.04 20.88 17.82
CA PRO A 31 16.09 21.38 18.81
C PRO A 31 14.83 21.92 18.12
N ALA A 32 13.66 21.59 18.67
CA ALA A 32 12.42 22.17 18.18
C ALA A 32 12.42 23.70 18.34
N LYS A 33 11.93 24.43 17.34
CA LYS A 33 11.78 25.90 17.39
C LYS A 33 10.79 26.32 18.46
N ASN A 34 9.61 25.68 18.45
CA ASN A 34 8.58 25.84 19.47
C ASN A 34 8.48 24.57 20.29
N LYS A 35 8.92 24.63 21.56
CA LYS A 35 8.95 23.48 22.44
C LYS A 35 7.59 23.13 23.04
N PHE A 36 6.68 24.11 23.11
CA PHE A 36 5.29 23.87 23.51
C PHE A 36 4.58 23.03 22.45
N ALA A 37 4.66 23.46 21.20
CA ALA A 37 4.09 22.69 20.08
C ALA A 37 4.68 21.28 19.98
N ALA A 38 5.99 21.12 20.14
CA ALA A 38 6.65 19.83 20.08
C ALA A 38 6.21 18.86 21.20
N LEU A 39 5.69 19.38 22.30
CA LEU A 39 5.19 18.58 23.41
C LEU A 39 3.69 18.28 23.30
N ALA A 40 2.93 19.20 22.75
CA ALA A 40 1.47 19.15 22.67
C ALA A 40 0.94 18.66 21.32
N ALA A 41 1.67 18.86 20.23
CA ALA A 41 1.22 18.55 18.87
C ALA A 41 2.11 17.49 18.18
N HIS A 42 1.48 16.67 17.32
CA HIS A 42 2.16 15.61 16.57
C HIS A 42 1.85 15.65 15.07
N ASP A 43 1.61 16.84 14.54
CA ASP A 43 1.18 17.08 13.15
C ASP A 43 2.10 16.43 12.12
N ALA A 44 3.42 16.53 12.32
CA ALA A 44 4.40 15.95 11.41
C ALA A 44 4.31 14.41 11.34
N ILE A 45 4.07 13.74 12.48
CA ILE A 45 3.93 12.28 12.51
C ILE A 45 2.59 11.85 11.93
N VAL A 46 1.51 12.58 12.22
CA VAL A 46 0.18 12.34 11.63
C VAL A 46 0.24 12.48 10.11
N ASN A 47 0.88 13.53 9.59
CA ASN A 47 1.07 13.73 8.16
C ASN A 47 1.92 12.61 7.52
N PHE A 48 3.03 12.22 8.16
CA PHE A 48 3.85 11.10 7.69
C PHE A 48 3.06 9.78 7.67
N SER A 49 2.29 9.51 8.73
CA SER A 49 1.39 8.36 8.80
C SER A 49 0.33 8.40 7.69
N GLY A 50 -0.20 9.58 7.34
CA GLY A 50 -1.11 9.76 6.21
C GLY A 50 -0.46 9.38 4.86
N THR A 51 0.81 9.73 4.67
CA THR A 51 1.57 9.32 3.48
C THR A 51 1.76 7.81 3.41
N MET A 52 2.06 7.16 4.54
CA MET A 52 2.12 5.70 4.61
C MET A 52 0.76 5.04 4.35
N ASN A 53 -0.32 5.62 4.86
CA ASN A 53 -1.68 5.18 4.57
C ASN A 53 -1.99 5.22 3.07
N THR A 54 -1.64 6.30 2.37
CA THR A 54 -1.79 6.42 0.92
C THR A 54 -0.98 5.34 0.20
N THR A 55 0.26 5.09 0.64
CA THR A 55 1.10 4.02 0.09
C THR A 55 0.46 2.64 0.28
N ALA A 56 -0.11 2.37 1.47
CA ALA A 56 -0.81 1.12 1.74
C ALA A 56 -2.03 0.94 0.82
N VAL A 57 -2.81 1.99 0.58
CA VAL A 57 -3.94 1.95 -0.37
C VAL A 57 -3.47 1.60 -1.79
N CYS A 58 -2.38 2.20 -2.26
CA CYS A 58 -1.81 1.89 -3.57
C CYS A 58 -1.32 0.44 -3.66
N LEU A 59 -0.57 -0.03 -2.65
CA LEU A 59 -0.07 -1.40 -2.62
C LEU A 59 -1.21 -2.43 -2.53
N MET A 60 -2.26 -2.14 -1.78
CA MET A 60 -3.47 -2.96 -1.69
C MET A 60 -4.09 -3.18 -3.08
N LYS A 61 -4.24 -2.11 -3.84
CA LYS A 61 -4.78 -2.16 -5.20
C LYS A 61 -3.90 -3.00 -6.11
N ILE A 62 -2.59 -2.77 -6.11
CA ILE A 62 -1.63 -3.51 -6.94
C ILE A 62 -1.64 -5.00 -6.59
N ALA A 63 -1.58 -5.34 -5.30
CA ALA A 63 -1.57 -6.72 -4.84
C ALA A 63 -2.85 -7.47 -5.22
N ASN A 64 -4.01 -6.82 -5.11
CA ASN A 64 -5.30 -7.40 -5.54
C ASN A 64 -5.36 -7.60 -7.05
N ASP A 65 -4.92 -6.65 -7.88
CA ASP A 65 -4.89 -6.81 -9.33
C ASP A 65 -4.02 -8.00 -9.74
N ILE A 66 -2.82 -8.10 -9.20
CA ILE A 66 -1.91 -9.22 -9.47
C ILE A 66 -2.56 -10.54 -9.08
N ARG A 67 -3.19 -10.59 -7.91
CA ARG A 67 -3.89 -11.78 -7.42
C ARG A 67 -5.03 -12.20 -8.34
N PHE A 68 -5.87 -11.26 -8.78
CA PHE A 68 -6.97 -11.54 -9.69
C PHE A 68 -6.50 -11.96 -11.08
N LEU A 69 -5.55 -11.24 -11.65
CA LEU A 69 -4.99 -11.56 -12.97
C LEU A 69 -4.26 -12.91 -12.98
N GLY A 70 -3.70 -13.33 -11.83
CA GLY A 70 -3.07 -14.64 -11.65
C GLY A 70 -4.04 -15.76 -11.27
N SER A 71 -5.36 -15.50 -11.17
CA SER A 71 -6.34 -16.50 -10.76
C SER A 71 -6.52 -17.61 -11.79
N GLY A 72 -6.64 -18.84 -11.33
CA GLY A 72 -6.77 -20.04 -12.18
C GLY A 72 -6.28 -21.28 -11.43
N PRO A 73 -5.75 -22.31 -12.13
CA PRO A 73 -5.67 -22.51 -13.59
C PRO A 73 -7.05 -22.82 -14.20
N ARG A 74 -7.22 -22.54 -15.48
CA ARG A 74 -8.41 -22.78 -16.34
C ARG A 74 -9.66 -22.00 -15.94
N ALA A 75 -10.10 -22.02 -14.68
CA ALA A 75 -11.27 -21.32 -14.15
C ALA A 75 -10.89 -20.02 -13.44
N GLY A 76 -10.45 -19.03 -14.18
CA GLY A 76 -10.04 -17.71 -13.68
C GLY A 76 -9.54 -16.83 -14.82
N TYR A 77 -9.02 -15.66 -14.49
CA TYR A 77 -8.45 -14.78 -15.50
C TYR A 77 -7.22 -15.41 -16.16
N GLY A 78 -6.24 -15.83 -15.35
CA GLY A 78 -5.06 -16.54 -15.82
C GLY A 78 -4.19 -15.76 -16.79
N GLU A 79 -4.23 -14.43 -16.73
CA GLU A 79 -3.44 -13.55 -17.59
C GLU A 79 -1.99 -13.45 -17.12
N LEU A 80 -1.77 -13.61 -15.80
CA LEU A 80 -0.45 -13.64 -15.18
C LEU A 80 -0.14 -15.04 -14.64
N ILE A 81 1.10 -15.46 -14.86
CA ILE A 81 1.69 -16.66 -14.25
C ILE A 81 2.51 -16.16 -13.05
N LEU A 82 2.05 -16.50 -11.85
CA LEU A 82 2.72 -16.11 -10.61
C LEU A 82 3.79 -17.15 -10.22
N PRO A 83 4.87 -16.73 -9.51
CA PRO A 83 5.85 -17.66 -8.96
C PRO A 83 5.21 -18.64 -7.98
N SER A 84 5.61 -19.91 -8.06
CA SER A 84 5.26 -20.93 -7.06
C SER A 84 6.34 -20.93 -6.00
N ASN A 85 6.08 -20.30 -4.86
CA ASN A 85 7.06 -20.15 -3.77
C ASN A 85 6.97 -21.30 -2.76
N GLU A 86 5.81 -21.99 -2.69
CA GLU A 86 5.49 -23.00 -1.68
C GLU A 86 4.41 -23.95 -2.17
N PRO A 87 4.26 -25.13 -1.56
CA PRO A 87 3.11 -26.00 -1.81
C PRO A 87 1.80 -25.28 -1.50
N GLY A 88 0.93 -25.18 -2.49
CA GLY A 88 -0.31 -24.37 -2.37
C GLY A 88 -1.38 -25.00 -1.49
N SER A 89 -1.35 -26.33 -1.29
CA SER A 89 -2.36 -27.05 -0.51
C SER A 89 -1.91 -28.48 -0.25
N SER A 90 -2.25 -29.03 0.93
CA SER A 90 -2.06 -30.45 1.25
C SER A 90 -3.08 -31.37 0.58
N ILE A 91 -4.24 -30.82 0.18
CA ILE A 91 -5.36 -31.59 -0.42
C ILE A 91 -5.55 -31.36 -1.92
N MET A 92 -4.92 -30.33 -2.49
CA MET A 92 -5.01 -29.99 -3.91
C MET A 92 -3.61 -29.92 -4.53
N PRO A 93 -3.08 -31.05 -5.04
CA PRO A 93 -1.77 -31.06 -5.67
C PRO A 93 -1.67 -30.07 -6.84
N GLY A 94 -0.56 -29.36 -6.94
CA GLY A 94 -0.32 -28.37 -8.01
C GLY A 94 -1.04 -27.03 -7.85
N LYS A 95 -1.77 -26.80 -6.76
CA LYS A 95 -2.34 -25.48 -6.46
C LYS A 95 -1.22 -24.49 -6.17
N VAL A 96 -1.30 -23.31 -6.77
CA VAL A 96 -0.42 -22.15 -6.47
C VAL A 96 -1.26 -21.09 -5.77
N ASN A 97 -0.88 -20.70 -4.56
CA ASN A 97 -1.52 -19.62 -3.82
C ASN A 97 -0.78 -18.28 -4.06
N PRO A 98 -1.49 -17.16 -4.19
CA PRO A 98 -0.89 -15.83 -4.31
C PRO A 98 -0.49 -15.27 -2.93
N THR A 99 0.25 -16.05 -2.12
CA THR A 99 0.54 -15.77 -0.70
C THR A 99 1.25 -14.45 -0.47
N GLN A 100 2.12 -14.04 -1.38
CA GLN A 100 2.80 -12.74 -1.27
C GLN A 100 1.80 -11.57 -1.44
N SER A 101 0.86 -11.68 -2.37
CA SER A 101 -0.22 -10.69 -2.52
C SER A 101 -1.14 -10.67 -1.29
N GLU A 102 -1.45 -11.84 -0.74
CA GLU A 102 -2.27 -11.95 0.48
C GLU A 102 -1.57 -11.32 1.68
N ALA A 103 -0.27 -11.59 1.86
CA ALA A 103 0.53 -10.98 2.93
C ALA A 103 0.55 -9.45 2.83
N VAL A 104 0.80 -8.90 1.63
CA VAL A 104 0.80 -7.44 1.41
C VAL A 104 -0.57 -6.83 1.74
N THR A 105 -1.68 -7.47 1.33
CA THR A 105 -3.01 -6.94 1.65
C THR A 105 -3.28 -6.90 3.15
N MET A 106 -2.87 -7.93 3.90
CA MET A 106 -2.97 -7.93 5.37
C MET A 106 -2.13 -6.83 6.02
N VAL A 107 -0.89 -6.63 5.55
CA VAL A 107 -0.02 -5.54 6.02
C VAL A 107 -0.65 -4.18 5.74
N CYS A 108 -1.22 -3.98 4.55
CA CYS A 108 -1.91 -2.73 4.20
C CYS A 108 -3.08 -2.44 5.14
N VAL A 109 -3.91 -3.44 5.46
CA VAL A 109 -5.00 -3.30 6.45
C VAL A 109 -4.46 -2.88 7.81
N LYS A 110 -3.36 -3.50 8.27
CA LYS A 110 -2.74 -3.16 9.55
C LYS A 110 -2.20 -1.73 9.56
N VAL A 111 -1.55 -1.28 8.50
CA VAL A 111 -1.03 0.10 8.38
C VAL A 111 -2.16 1.13 8.37
N ILE A 112 -3.26 0.85 7.67
CA ILE A 112 -4.47 1.70 7.68
C ILE A 112 -5.06 1.78 9.09
N GLY A 113 -5.15 0.67 9.80
CA GLY A 113 -5.60 0.62 11.20
C GLY A 113 -4.69 1.42 12.14
N ASN A 114 -3.38 1.29 11.99
CA ASN A 114 -2.41 2.07 12.76
C ASN A 114 -2.52 3.58 12.46
N HIS A 115 -2.74 3.97 11.20
CA HIS A 115 -2.95 5.37 10.83
C HIS A 115 -4.18 5.97 11.53
N ASN A 116 -5.30 5.25 11.57
CA ASN A 116 -6.48 5.69 12.30
C ASN A 116 -6.18 5.92 13.78
N GLY A 117 -5.46 4.99 14.42
CA GLY A 117 -5.02 5.14 15.81
C GLY A 117 -4.09 6.35 16.02
N ILE A 118 -3.14 6.59 15.10
CA ILE A 118 -2.23 7.74 15.15
C ILE A 118 -3.00 9.04 14.98
N THR A 119 -3.96 9.11 14.05
CA THR A 119 -4.78 10.30 13.79
C THR A 119 -5.61 10.66 15.01
N MET A 120 -6.27 9.68 15.61
CA MET A 120 -7.04 9.88 16.84
C MET A 120 -6.13 10.31 17.99
N ALA A 121 -5.00 9.65 18.19
CA ALA A 121 -4.04 10.01 19.22
C ALA A 121 -3.45 11.42 19.02
N GLY A 122 -3.21 11.81 17.75
CA GLY A 122 -2.74 13.15 17.40
C GLY A 122 -3.76 14.25 17.68
N SER A 123 -5.07 13.95 17.60
CA SER A 123 -6.15 14.90 17.89
C SER A 123 -6.39 15.12 19.40
N HIS A 124 -5.82 14.25 20.24
CA HIS A 124 -5.91 14.38 21.69
C HIS A 124 -4.81 15.26 22.27
N GLY A 125 -4.86 15.43 23.56
CA GLY A 125 -3.96 16.25 24.36
C GLY A 125 -4.74 17.32 25.12
N HIS A 126 -4.17 17.75 26.23
CA HIS A 126 -4.75 18.81 27.05
C HIS A 126 -3.69 19.89 27.21
N PHE A 127 -3.98 21.07 26.66
CA PHE A 127 -3.11 22.22 26.69
C PHE A 127 -1.69 21.91 26.15
N GLU A 128 -0.67 21.94 26.96
CA GLU A 128 0.74 21.82 26.53
C GLU A 128 1.28 20.39 26.53
N LEU A 129 0.44 19.36 26.71
CA LEU A 129 0.87 17.97 26.74
C LEU A 129 -0.10 17.03 26.03
N ASN A 130 0.39 16.34 25.02
CA ASN A 130 -0.23 15.14 24.48
C ASN A 130 0.48 13.90 25.04
N VAL A 131 -0.24 13.08 25.80
CA VAL A 131 0.29 11.87 26.48
C VAL A 131 0.28 10.62 25.59
N PHE A 132 -0.29 10.68 24.39
CA PHE A 132 -0.43 9.53 23.50
C PHE A 132 0.86 9.16 22.73
N LYS A 133 1.99 9.76 23.07
CA LYS A 133 3.29 9.51 22.43
C LYS A 133 3.68 8.02 22.34
N PRO A 134 3.52 7.20 23.40
CA PRO A 134 3.85 5.76 23.30
C PRO A 134 3.04 5.01 22.26
N LEU A 135 1.74 5.31 22.14
CA LEU A 135 0.87 4.70 21.13
C LEU A 135 1.26 5.16 19.71
N ILE A 136 1.49 6.46 19.54
CA ILE A 136 1.88 7.04 18.26
C ILE A 136 3.19 6.43 17.76
N ILE A 137 4.23 6.39 18.62
CA ILE A 137 5.54 5.88 18.20
C ILE A 137 5.51 4.37 17.94
N HIS A 138 4.78 3.60 18.75
CA HIS A 138 4.61 2.17 18.52
C HIS A 138 3.97 1.87 17.17
N ASN A 139 2.84 2.52 16.89
CA ASN A 139 2.11 2.29 15.65
C ASN A 139 2.89 2.74 14.40
N ILE A 140 3.61 3.86 14.47
CA ILE A 140 4.36 4.35 13.31
C ILE A 140 5.58 3.48 13.01
N LEU A 141 6.35 3.08 14.03
CA LEU A 141 7.50 2.21 13.85
C LEU A 141 7.09 0.84 13.33
N GLN A 142 6.04 0.24 13.90
CA GLN A 142 5.49 -1.01 13.40
C GLN A 142 5.07 -0.88 11.92
N SER A 143 4.38 0.20 11.56
CA SER A 143 3.94 0.41 10.17
C SER A 143 5.11 0.53 9.20
N ILE A 144 6.19 1.21 9.60
CA ILE A 144 7.42 1.33 8.80
C ILE A 144 8.03 -0.06 8.57
N GLU A 145 8.22 -0.82 9.63
CA GLU A 145 8.87 -2.14 9.60
C GLU A 145 8.10 -3.12 8.70
N ILE A 146 6.80 -3.35 9.02
CA ILE A 146 6.01 -4.33 8.27
C ILE A 146 5.80 -3.94 6.80
N MET A 147 5.69 -2.65 6.50
CA MET A 147 5.55 -2.18 5.11
C MET A 147 6.86 -2.33 4.35
N ALA A 148 8.01 -2.04 4.96
CA ALA A 148 9.31 -2.22 4.34
C ALA A 148 9.58 -3.70 4.02
N ASP A 149 9.36 -4.59 4.98
CA ASP A 149 9.58 -6.02 4.81
C ASP A 149 8.62 -6.64 3.79
N SER A 150 7.34 -6.32 3.88
CA SER A 150 6.35 -6.84 2.91
C SER A 150 6.60 -6.34 1.49
N SER A 151 7.00 -5.09 1.31
CA SER A 151 7.35 -4.55 -0.01
C SER A 151 8.56 -5.25 -0.61
N LYS A 152 9.58 -5.53 0.21
CA LYS A 152 10.78 -6.24 -0.20
C LYS A 152 10.47 -7.69 -0.61
N THR A 153 9.73 -8.42 0.23
CA THR A 153 9.36 -9.81 -0.05
C THR A 153 8.44 -9.92 -1.26
N PHE A 154 7.46 -9.03 -1.38
CA PHE A 154 6.57 -8.94 -2.53
C PHE A 154 7.34 -8.70 -3.84
N ALA A 155 8.28 -7.76 -3.83
CA ALA A 155 9.12 -7.50 -4.99
C ALA A 155 9.96 -8.73 -5.40
N LEU A 156 10.59 -9.39 -4.43
CA LEU A 156 11.51 -10.51 -4.68
C LEU A 156 10.78 -11.81 -5.05
N TYR A 157 9.72 -12.15 -4.33
CA TYR A 157 9.08 -13.46 -4.42
C TYR A 157 7.78 -13.44 -5.25
N CYS A 158 7.28 -12.26 -5.63
CA CYS A 158 6.15 -12.16 -6.54
C CYS A 158 6.51 -11.40 -7.80
N VAL A 159 6.72 -10.07 -7.71
CA VAL A 159 6.80 -9.18 -8.87
C VAL A 159 7.92 -9.58 -9.84
N LYS A 160 9.10 -9.88 -9.32
CA LYS A 160 10.27 -10.27 -10.14
C LYS A 160 10.04 -11.53 -10.97
N GLY A 161 9.16 -12.42 -10.53
CA GLY A 161 8.90 -13.70 -11.20
C GLY A 161 7.64 -13.75 -12.04
N ILE A 162 6.85 -12.67 -12.10
CA ILE A 162 5.61 -12.62 -12.89
C ILE A 162 5.91 -12.75 -14.37
N LYS A 163 5.12 -13.59 -15.05
CA LYS A 163 5.14 -13.74 -16.51
C LYS A 163 3.73 -13.54 -17.06
N ALA A 164 3.64 -12.96 -18.26
CA ALA A 164 2.36 -12.85 -18.98
C ALA A 164 2.05 -14.17 -19.69
N ASP A 165 0.85 -14.71 -19.48
CA ASP A 165 0.30 -15.78 -20.37
C ASP A 165 -0.24 -15.15 -21.63
N LYS A 166 0.63 -14.96 -22.61
CA LYS A 166 0.30 -14.32 -23.90
C LYS A 166 -0.82 -15.05 -24.65
N LYS A 167 -0.90 -16.39 -24.51
CA LYS A 167 -1.94 -17.20 -25.17
C LYS A 167 -3.29 -16.92 -24.54
N ARG A 168 -3.36 -16.91 -23.23
CA ARG A 168 -4.60 -16.61 -22.47
C ARG A 168 -5.06 -15.18 -22.71
N ILE A 169 -4.15 -14.21 -22.61
CA ILE A 169 -4.43 -12.78 -22.88
C ILE A 169 -5.00 -12.61 -24.29
N LYS A 170 -4.38 -13.23 -25.30
CA LYS A 170 -4.88 -13.17 -26.69
C LYS A 170 -6.28 -13.74 -26.81
N SER A 171 -6.55 -14.90 -26.20
CA SER A 171 -7.88 -15.52 -26.22
C SER A 171 -8.93 -14.63 -25.56
N LEU A 172 -8.63 -14.05 -24.40
CA LEU A 172 -9.56 -13.14 -23.73
C LEU A 172 -9.81 -11.85 -24.53
N LEU A 173 -8.77 -11.29 -25.12
CA LEU A 173 -8.88 -10.12 -25.99
C LEU A 173 -9.77 -10.40 -27.21
N GLU A 174 -9.57 -11.54 -27.89
CA GLU A 174 -10.35 -11.93 -29.08
C GLU A 174 -11.84 -12.19 -28.76
N ASN A 175 -12.15 -12.62 -27.55
CA ASN A 175 -13.52 -12.79 -27.08
C ASN A 175 -14.14 -11.50 -26.52
N SER A 176 -13.34 -10.44 -26.31
CA SER A 176 -13.83 -9.17 -25.78
C SER A 176 -14.57 -8.37 -26.84
N LEU A 177 -15.82 -8.01 -26.55
CA LEU A 177 -16.61 -7.10 -27.39
C LEU A 177 -16.10 -5.64 -27.34
N MET A 178 -15.23 -5.31 -26.38
CA MET A 178 -14.65 -3.97 -26.25
C MET A 178 -13.74 -3.59 -27.41
N ILE A 179 -13.22 -4.57 -28.17
CA ILE A 179 -12.38 -4.32 -29.36
C ILE A 179 -13.17 -3.58 -30.47
N VAL A 180 -14.49 -3.58 -30.43
CA VAL A 180 -15.34 -2.78 -31.34
C VAL A 180 -15.03 -1.28 -31.24
N THR A 181 -14.50 -0.82 -30.13
CA THR A 181 -14.10 0.60 -29.92
C THR A 181 -13.12 1.08 -30.99
N ALA A 182 -12.25 0.19 -31.49
CA ALA A 182 -11.31 0.52 -32.57
C ALA A 182 -12.00 0.83 -33.91
N LEU A 183 -13.24 0.38 -34.10
CA LEU A 183 -14.03 0.63 -35.31
C LEU A 183 -14.82 1.94 -35.22
N ALA A 184 -15.16 2.40 -34.03
CA ALA A 184 -16.00 3.57 -33.79
C ALA A 184 -15.55 4.84 -34.56
N PRO A 185 -14.25 5.17 -34.68
CA PRO A 185 -13.79 6.31 -35.46
C PRO A 185 -14.09 6.20 -36.97
N LYS A 186 -14.24 4.96 -37.48
CA LYS A 186 -14.47 4.70 -38.92
C LYS A 186 -15.95 4.57 -39.30
N ILE A 187 -16.75 3.98 -38.41
CA ILE A 187 -18.16 3.63 -38.70
C ILE A 187 -19.18 4.38 -37.84
N GLY A 188 -18.72 5.19 -36.90
CA GLY A 188 -19.54 5.89 -35.91
C GLY A 188 -19.93 5.04 -34.72
N TYR A 189 -20.30 5.71 -33.61
CA TYR A 189 -20.61 5.08 -32.33
C TYR A 189 -21.80 4.12 -32.43
N ASP A 190 -22.91 4.54 -33.04
CA ASP A 190 -24.15 3.76 -33.08
C ASP A 190 -23.97 2.46 -33.87
N ASN A 191 -23.25 2.51 -34.98
CA ASN A 191 -22.95 1.32 -35.77
C ASN A 191 -22.03 0.36 -34.99
N ALA A 192 -21.02 0.87 -34.32
CA ALA A 192 -20.14 0.07 -33.49
C ALA A 192 -20.91 -0.59 -32.33
N ALA A 193 -21.81 0.15 -31.67
CA ALA A 193 -22.67 -0.38 -30.61
C ALA A 193 -23.62 -1.48 -31.12
N ASN A 194 -24.22 -1.30 -32.32
CA ASN A 194 -25.10 -2.30 -32.90
C ASN A 194 -24.35 -3.60 -33.25
N ILE A 195 -23.11 -3.48 -33.77
CA ILE A 195 -22.25 -4.64 -34.06
C ILE A 195 -21.94 -5.39 -32.76
N ALA A 196 -21.56 -4.70 -31.68
CA ALA A 196 -21.26 -5.33 -30.39
C ALA A 196 -22.50 -6.04 -29.82
N LYS A 197 -23.68 -5.39 -29.83
CA LYS A 197 -24.95 -5.99 -29.38
C LYS A 197 -25.33 -7.23 -30.19
N SER A 198 -25.15 -7.18 -31.52
CA SER A 198 -25.42 -8.32 -32.40
C SER A 198 -24.47 -9.50 -32.12
N ALA A 199 -23.18 -9.23 -31.97
CA ALA A 199 -22.18 -10.24 -31.62
C ALA A 199 -22.49 -10.88 -30.25
N HIS A 200 -22.88 -10.08 -29.27
CA HIS A 200 -23.27 -10.58 -27.93
C HIS A 200 -24.50 -11.49 -28.01
N LYS A 201 -25.55 -11.04 -28.71
CA LYS A 201 -26.81 -11.81 -28.88
C LYS A 201 -26.58 -13.14 -29.58
N ASN A 202 -25.68 -13.18 -30.54
CA ASN A 202 -25.42 -14.37 -31.35
C ASN A 202 -24.29 -15.25 -30.82
N GLY A 203 -23.66 -14.86 -29.70
CA GLY A 203 -22.53 -15.59 -29.12
C GLY A 203 -21.28 -15.65 -30.01
N THR A 204 -21.12 -14.65 -30.89
CA THR A 204 -20.01 -14.60 -31.87
C THR A 204 -18.92 -13.62 -31.42
N THR A 205 -17.71 -13.79 -31.95
CA THR A 205 -16.64 -12.79 -31.79
C THR A 205 -16.83 -11.65 -32.78
N LEU A 206 -16.01 -10.60 -32.62
CA LEU A 206 -15.97 -9.46 -33.56
C LEU A 206 -14.99 -9.65 -34.74
N LYS A 207 -14.43 -10.85 -34.84
CA LYS A 207 -13.57 -11.27 -35.97
C LYS A 207 -14.36 -11.98 -37.02
#